data_d4cffe9374c66c03e414135498e04713
#
_entry.id   d4cffe9374c66c03e414135498e04713
#
_cell.length_a   1.000
_cell.length_b   1.000
_cell.length_c   1.000
_cell.angle_alpha   90.00
_cell.angle_beta   90.00
_cell.angle_gamma   90.00
#
_symmetry.space_group_name_H-M   'P 1'
#
loop_
_entity.id
_entity.type
_entity.pdbx_description
1 polymer ?
#
loop_
_entity_poly.entity_id
_entity_poly.type
_entity_poly.pdbx_seq_one_letter_code
_entity_poly.pdbx_strand_id
1 'polypeptide(L)'
;DDVADELDANLFYTRLTGHGQDGAAMAEGSVNAWINDYEEALAIGRAIGDRVIVIATSTGGSLATWAATEPRASEGVAAIAFISPNFGVKASGAELLTKPWGKQIAELVGGKERSFPTRNALHERFWTHQYPIAATLPMQALTELAYAAPVEKATIPALFIFSDSDKVVRPDRTREIAGRWGAPHELVPVDDTGDVDSHVIAGDALSPSTTVVLAERIVVWVKALTGQ
;
A
#
# COMPACT_ATOMS: atom_id res chain seq x y z
N ASP A 1 -9.29 -4.27 11.76
CA ASP A 1 -10.02 -4.99 12.82
C ASP A 1 -10.98 -6.01 12.18
N ASP A 2 -12.02 -5.59 11.45
CA ASP A 2 -13.11 -6.45 10.95
C ASP A 2 -12.63 -7.77 10.28
N VAL A 3 -11.59 -7.70 9.44
CA VAL A 3 -11.04 -8.91 8.80
C VAL A 3 -10.40 -9.85 9.81
N ALA A 4 -9.66 -9.32 10.78
CA ALA A 4 -9.01 -10.16 11.79
C ALA A 4 -10.02 -10.80 12.74
N ASP A 5 -11.04 -10.04 13.14
CA ASP A 5 -12.13 -10.52 14.01
C ASP A 5 -12.90 -11.66 13.32
N GLU A 6 -13.26 -11.51 12.04
CA GLU A 6 -13.99 -12.51 11.27
C GLU A 6 -13.17 -13.78 10.92
N LEU A 7 -11.85 -13.67 10.92
CA LEU A 7 -10.93 -14.79 10.69
C LEU A 7 -10.41 -15.41 11.99
N ASP A 8 -10.83 -14.93 13.17
CA ASP A 8 -10.27 -15.30 14.48
C ASP A 8 -8.72 -15.23 14.47
N ALA A 9 -8.19 -14.14 13.95
CA ALA A 9 -6.77 -13.95 13.70
C ALA A 9 -6.15 -12.86 14.59
N ASN A 10 -4.88 -13.05 14.96
CA ASN A 10 -4.10 -11.99 15.60
C ASN A 10 -3.82 -10.89 14.59
N LEU A 11 -3.89 -9.63 15.03
CA LEU A 11 -3.70 -8.46 14.19
C LEU A 11 -2.44 -7.69 14.61
N PHE A 12 -1.60 -7.34 13.64
CA PHE A 12 -0.48 -6.44 13.83
C PHE A 12 -0.50 -5.32 12.80
N TYR A 13 -0.54 -4.08 13.27
CA TYR A 13 -0.41 -2.89 12.44
C TYR A 13 1.03 -2.43 12.36
N THR A 14 1.61 -2.47 11.17
CA THR A 14 2.95 -1.94 10.93
C THR A 14 2.93 -0.44 10.78
N ARG A 15 3.81 0.25 11.51
CA ARG A 15 4.08 1.66 11.32
C ARG A 15 5.43 1.82 10.61
N LEU A 16 5.38 2.28 9.37
CA LEU A 16 6.60 2.53 8.59
C LEU A 16 7.38 3.73 9.14
N THR A 17 8.70 3.65 9.12
CA THR A 17 9.62 4.72 9.53
C THR A 17 9.19 6.06 8.93
N GLY A 18 9.10 7.08 9.77
CA GLY A 18 8.64 8.42 9.42
C GLY A 18 7.12 8.61 9.38
N HIS A 19 6.31 7.53 9.38
CA HIS A 19 4.86 7.62 9.35
C HIS A 19 4.26 7.72 10.77
N GLY A 20 3.03 8.25 10.87
CA GLY A 20 2.29 8.36 12.12
C GLY A 20 2.94 9.29 13.15
N GLN A 21 3.70 10.25 12.69
CA GLN A 21 4.38 11.30 13.44
C GLN A 21 4.14 12.65 12.78
N ASP A 22 4.94 13.66 13.10
CA ASP A 22 4.86 14.97 12.44
C ASP A 22 5.43 14.95 11.01
N GLY A 23 5.24 16.07 10.29
CA GLY A 23 5.70 16.18 8.90
C GLY A 23 7.21 16.09 8.75
N ALA A 24 7.99 16.53 9.75
CA ALA A 24 9.44 16.48 9.68
C ALA A 24 9.96 15.04 9.71
N ALA A 25 9.34 14.19 10.54
CA ALA A 25 9.68 12.77 10.65
C ALA A 25 9.48 12.01 9.34
N MET A 26 8.59 12.45 8.45
CA MET A 26 8.43 11.83 7.12
C MET A 26 9.73 11.83 6.30
N ALA A 27 10.65 12.77 6.56
CA ALA A 27 11.94 12.83 5.90
C ALA A 27 12.94 11.75 6.37
N GLU A 28 12.65 11.04 7.47
CA GLU A 28 13.45 9.91 7.96
C GLU A 28 13.18 8.63 7.16
N GLY A 29 12.09 8.59 6.42
CA GLY A 29 11.72 7.48 5.56
C GLY A 29 12.75 7.21 4.46
N SER A 30 13.04 5.94 4.22
CA SER A 30 13.84 5.47 3.11
C SER A 30 13.37 4.10 2.65
N VAL A 31 13.73 3.70 1.43
CA VAL A 31 13.36 2.36 0.92
C VAL A 31 13.86 1.27 1.84
N ASN A 32 15.12 1.35 2.29
CA ASN A 32 15.71 0.35 3.17
C ASN A 32 15.06 0.31 4.56
N ALA A 33 14.74 1.48 5.14
CA ALA A 33 14.04 1.54 6.42
C ALA A 33 12.67 0.86 6.31
N TRP A 34 11.89 1.17 5.27
CA TRP A 34 10.57 0.58 5.06
C TRP A 34 10.61 -0.91 4.74
N ILE A 35 11.64 -1.39 4.03
CA ILE A 35 11.88 -2.82 3.84
C ILE A 35 12.14 -3.50 5.19
N ASN A 36 12.99 -2.92 6.04
CA ASN A 36 13.25 -3.45 7.38
C ASN A 36 11.99 -3.47 8.26
N ASP A 37 11.21 -2.39 8.24
CA ASP A 37 9.93 -2.30 8.97
C ASP A 37 8.94 -3.40 8.51
N TYR A 38 8.91 -3.67 7.20
CA TYR A 38 8.07 -4.73 6.63
C TYR A 38 8.57 -6.13 7.02
N GLU A 39 9.88 -6.39 6.98
CA GLU A 39 10.47 -7.66 7.40
C GLU A 39 10.25 -7.92 8.90
N GLU A 40 10.36 -6.87 9.73
CA GLU A 40 10.02 -6.93 11.17
C GLU A 40 8.55 -7.30 11.36
N ALA A 41 7.64 -6.65 10.63
CA ALA A 41 6.21 -6.95 10.70
C ALA A 41 5.91 -8.41 10.32
N LEU A 42 6.57 -8.94 9.30
CA LEU A 42 6.44 -10.35 8.93
C LEU A 42 6.99 -11.29 10.00
N ALA A 43 8.12 -10.93 10.63
CA ALA A 43 8.68 -11.71 11.73
C ALA A 43 7.72 -11.74 12.92
N ILE A 44 7.10 -10.62 13.26
CA ILE A 44 6.05 -10.55 14.29
C ILE A 44 4.85 -11.39 13.88
N GLY A 45 4.35 -11.24 12.66
CA GLY A 45 3.23 -12.03 12.14
C GLY A 45 3.45 -13.54 12.27
N ARG A 46 4.66 -14.02 11.91
CA ARG A 46 5.04 -15.42 12.07
C ARG A 46 5.17 -15.87 13.53
N ALA A 47 5.45 -14.94 14.44
CA ALA A 47 5.55 -15.25 15.87
C ALA A 47 4.18 -15.34 16.56
N ILE A 48 3.16 -14.67 16.02
CA ILE A 48 1.83 -14.61 16.60
C ILE A 48 0.78 -15.44 15.86
N GLY A 49 1.15 -16.08 14.72
CA GLY A 49 0.24 -16.91 13.94
C GLY A 49 0.98 -17.93 13.07
N ASP A 50 0.29 -19.03 12.73
CA ASP A 50 0.83 -20.11 11.89
C ASP A 50 0.95 -19.70 10.40
N ARG A 51 0.12 -18.77 9.97
CA ARG A 51 0.08 -18.24 8.61
C ARG A 51 -0.09 -16.72 8.65
N VAL A 52 0.60 -16.00 7.77
CA VAL A 52 0.51 -14.56 7.67
C VAL A 52 -0.37 -14.18 6.48
N ILE A 53 -1.41 -13.41 6.73
CA ILE A 53 -2.18 -12.71 5.70
C ILE A 53 -1.74 -11.26 5.71
N VAL A 54 -1.30 -10.75 4.59
CA VAL A 54 -0.87 -9.35 4.44
C VAL A 54 -2.00 -8.55 3.81
N ILE A 55 -2.45 -7.48 4.48
CA ILE A 55 -3.32 -6.46 3.90
C ILE A 55 -2.48 -5.21 3.68
N ALA A 56 -2.28 -4.83 2.42
CA ALA A 56 -1.31 -3.83 2.02
C ALA A 56 -1.96 -2.68 1.25
N THR A 57 -1.97 -1.49 1.84
CA THR A 57 -2.58 -0.30 1.24
C THR A 57 -1.54 0.62 0.61
N SER A 58 -1.81 1.15 -0.59
CA SER A 58 -1.04 2.18 -1.28
C SER A 58 0.48 1.85 -1.32
N THR A 59 1.34 2.63 -0.67
CA THR A 59 2.79 2.38 -0.56
C THR A 59 3.11 1.04 0.11
N GLY A 60 2.27 0.57 1.05
CA GLY A 60 2.36 -0.78 1.59
C GLY A 60 2.21 -1.85 0.52
N GLY A 61 1.39 -1.61 -0.50
CA GLY A 61 1.27 -2.47 -1.67
C GLY A 61 2.56 -2.57 -2.49
N SER A 62 3.32 -1.48 -2.60
CA SER A 62 4.65 -1.52 -3.23
C SER A 62 5.62 -2.41 -2.45
N LEU A 63 5.65 -2.30 -1.11
CA LEU A 63 6.46 -3.15 -0.23
C LEU A 63 6.06 -4.63 -0.35
N ALA A 64 4.76 -4.92 -0.27
CA ALA A 64 4.25 -6.28 -0.37
C ALA A 64 4.56 -6.93 -1.74
N THR A 65 4.55 -6.14 -2.81
CA THR A 65 4.91 -6.61 -4.15
C THR A 65 6.39 -6.95 -4.26
N TRP A 66 7.27 -6.08 -3.75
CA TRP A 66 8.69 -6.39 -3.65
C TRP A 66 8.90 -7.66 -2.84
N ALA A 67 8.32 -7.76 -1.64
CA ALA A 67 8.47 -8.90 -0.75
C ALA A 67 7.95 -10.21 -1.35
N ALA A 68 6.88 -10.19 -2.13
CA ALA A 68 6.34 -11.37 -2.80
C ALA A 68 7.30 -11.99 -3.84
N THR A 69 8.28 -11.20 -4.30
CA THR A 69 9.33 -11.67 -5.24
C THR A 69 10.65 -12.03 -4.56
N GLU A 70 10.76 -11.81 -3.23
CA GLU A 70 11.96 -12.09 -2.44
C GLU A 70 11.73 -13.33 -1.57
N PRO A 71 12.51 -14.41 -1.74
CA PRO A 71 12.25 -15.71 -1.09
C PRO A 71 12.16 -15.64 0.43
N ARG A 72 12.99 -14.81 1.09
CA ARG A 72 12.97 -14.68 2.56
C ARG A 72 11.76 -13.89 3.05
N ALA A 73 11.40 -12.82 2.34
CA ALA A 73 10.28 -11.98 2.70
C ALA A 73 8.93 -12.63 2.39
N SER A 74 8.87 -13.57 1.45
CA SER A 74 7.65 -14.30 1.09
C SER A 74 7.38 -15.53 1.97
N GLU A 75 8.36 -16.00 2.74
CA GLU A 75 8.21 -17.19 3.58
C GLU A 75 7.08 -17.02 4.60
N GLY A 76 6.17 -18.02 4.71
CA GLY A 76 5.06 -18.03 5.66
C GLY A 76 3.91 -17.06 5.32
N VAL A 77 4.00 -16.30 4.24
CA VAL A 77 2.89 -15.47 3.75
C VAL A 77 1.94 -16.33 2.94
N ALA A 78 0.72 -16.49 3.43
CA ALA A 78 -0.29 -17.33 2.80
C ALA A 78 -1.11 -16.60 1.73
N ALA A 79 -1.30 -15.29 1.88
CA ALA A 79 -2.06 -14.47 0.93
C ALA A 79 -1.74 -12.97 1.09
N ILE A 80 -1.95 -12.20 0.02
CA ILE A 80 -1.81 -10.73 0.04
C ILE A 80 -3.08 -10.10 -0.52
N ALA A 81 -3.74 -9.25 0.28
CA ALA A 81 -4.81 -8.37 -0.18
C ALA A 81 -4.25 -6.96 -0.40
N PHE A 82 -4.20 -6.53 -1.64
CA PHE A 82 -3.81 -5.19 -2.03
C PHE A 82 -5.02 -4.25 -2.04
N ILE A 83 -4.90 -3.09 -1.41
CA ILE A 83 -5.93 -2.04 -1.42
C ILE A 83 -5.32 -0.78 -2.03
N SER A 84 -5.80 -0.36 -3.19
CA SER A 84 -5.28 0.79 -3.96
C SER A 84 -3.74 0.82 -4.03
N PRO A 85 -3.06 -0.27 -4.46
CA PRO A 85 -1.61 -0.37 -4.37
C PRO A 85 -0.92 0.69 -5.24
N ASN A 86 0.17 1.26 -4.74
CA ASN A 86 0.94 2.27 -5.45
C ASN A 86 1.97 1.64 -6.38
N PHE A 87 1.60 1.39 -7.62
CA PHE A 87 2.52 0.98 -8.70
C PHE A 87 2.87 2.14 -9.64
N GLY A 88 2.44 3.35 -9.31
CA GLY A 88 2.74 4.58 -10.02
C GLY A 88 1.86 5.71 -9.57
N VAL A 89 2.46 6.86 -9.30
CA VAL A 89 1.74 8.07 -8.92
C VAL A 89 1.16 8.73 -10.16
N LYS A 90 -0.08 9.23 -10.09
CA LYS A 90 -0.76 9.94 -11.20
C LYS A 90 -0.24 11.36 -11.42
N ALA A 91 0.41 11.96 -10.42
CA ALA A 91 0.97 13.30 -10.53
C ALA A 91 2.01 13.37 -11.65
N SER A 92 1.81 14.31 -12.59
CA SER A 92 2.73 14.51 -13.71
C SER A 92 4.14 14.83 -13.20
N GLY A 93 5.14 14.17 -13.78
CA GLY A 93 6.55 14.39 -13.44
C GLY A 93 7.01 13.65 -12.18
N ALA A 94 6.17 12.82 -11.54
CA ALA A 94 6.58 12.04 -10.37
C ALA A 94 7.79 11.14 -10.68
N GLU A 95 7.90 10.62 -11.88
CA GLU A 95 9.03 9.81 -12.37
C GLU A 95 10.34 10.58 -12.48
N LEU A 96 10.31 11.90 -12.43
CA LEU A 96 11.52 12.73 -12.40
C LEU A 96 12.19 12.75 -11.03
N LEU A 97 11.45 12.40 -9.96
CA LEU A 97 11.96 12.42 -8.58
C LEU A 97 13.16 11.49 -8.38
N THR A 98 13.21 10.37 -9.12
CA THR A 98 14.31 9.39 -9.04
C THR A 98 15.44 9.64 -10.04
N LYS A 99 15.31 10.65 -10.90
CA LYS A 99 16.34 11.02 -11.87
C LYS A 99 17.41 11.93 -11.24
N PRO A 100 18.60 12.07 -11.86
CA PRO A 100 19.58 13.05 -11.43
C PRO A 100 18.94 14.42 -11.25
N TRP A 101 19.22 15.09 -10.13
CA TRP A 101 18.64 16.39 -9.74
C TRP A 101 17.13 16.36 -9.42
N GLY A 102 16.51 15.19 -9.29
CA GLY A 102 15.08 15.05 -9.03
C GLY A 102 14.61 15.84 -7.81
N LYS A 103 15.34 15.78 -6.69
CA LYS A 103 15.05 16.58 -5.50
C LYS A 103 15.04 18.09 -5.82
N GLN A 104 16.08 18.58 -6.46
CA GLN A 104 16.22 20.00 -6.79
C GLN A 104 15.11 20.47 -7.74
N ILE A 105 14.77 19.64 -8.72
CA ILE A 105 13.65 19.91 -9.64
C ILE A 105 12.32 19.94 -8.87
N ALA A 106 12.08 18.98 -7.99
CA ALA A 106 10.87 18.93 -7.18
C ALA A 106 10.74 20.16 -6.26
N GLU A 107 11.83 20.55 -5.58
CA GLU A 107 11.87 21.75 -4.74
C GLU A 107 11.68 23.05 -5.54
N LEU A 108 12.20 23.10 -6.77
CA LEU A 108 12.07 24.29 -7.64
C LEU A 108 10.64 24.45 -8.16
N VAL A 109 9.97 23.34 -8.51
CA VAL A 109 8.64 23.36 -9.12
C VAL A 109 7.52 23.33 -8.07
N GLY A 110 7.66 22.47 -7.06
CA GLY A 110 6.64 22.21 -6.04
C GLY A 110 6.89 22.89 -4.69
N GLY A 111 8.02 23.60 -4.53
CA GLY A 111 8.42 24.15 -3.24
C GLY A 111 9.10 23.12 -2.34
N LYS A 112 9.44 23.54 -1.11
CA LYS A 112 10.15 22.67 -0.16
C LYS A 112 9.23 21.71 0.58
N GLU A 113 7.95 22.02 0.65
CA GLU A 113 6.94 21.28 1.38
C GLU A 113 5.79 20.89 0.46
N ARG A 114 5.27 19.69 0.68
CA ARG A 114 4.02 19.20 0.12
C ARG A 114 2.95 19.32 1.17
N SER A 115 1.78 19.82 0.79
CA SER A 115 0.58 19.81 1.63
C SER A 115 -0.66 19.50 0.82
N PHE A 116 -1.68 18.98 1.50
CA PHE A 116 -3.01 18.77 0.93
C PHE A 116 -4.09 19.05 1.99
N PRO A 117 -5.28 19.50 1.57
CA PRO A 117 -6.36 19.78 2.50
C PRO A 117 -6.92 18.50 3.09
N THR A 118 -7.20 18.51 4.38
CA THR A 118 -7.93 17.43 5.04
C THR A 118 -9.43 17.52 4.76
N ARG A 119 -10.10 16.38 4.71
CA ARG A 119 -11.52 16.29 4.35
C ARG A 119 -12.45 16.35 5.57
N ASN A 120 -11.95 15.85 6.72
CA ASN A 120 -12.67 15.80 7.99
C ASN A 120 -11.69 15.62 9.15
N ALA A 121 -12.19 15.61 10.38
CA ALA A 121 -11.39 15.50 11.59
C ALA A 121 -10.60 14.18 11.71
N LEU A 122 -11.15 13.07 11.19
CA LEU A 122 -10.43 11.78 11.18
C LEU A 122 -9.26 11.82 10.20
N HIS A 123 -9.48 12.39 9.00
CA HIS A 123 -8.41 12.57 8.01
C HIS A 123 -7.29 13.47 8.57
N GLU A 124 -7.65 14.57 9.23
CA GLU A 124 -6.68 15.47 9.88
C GLU A 124 -5.88 14.76 10.98
N ARG A 125 -6.56 13.93 11.77
CA ARG A 125 -5.93 13.23 12.90
C ARG A 125 -4.97 12.12 12.47
N PHE A 126 -5.31 11.37 11.42
CA PHE A 126 -4.60 10.14 11.07
C PHE A 126 -3.67 10.26 9.86
N TRP A 127 -3.71 11.37 9.11
CA TRP A 127 -2.79 11.60 7.98
C TRP A 127 -1.82 12.72 8.28
N THR A 128 -0.56 12.52 7.91
CA THR A 128 0.43 13.60 7.87
C THR A 128 0.19 14.41 6.58
N HIS A 129 -0.52 15.52 6.68
CA HIS A 129 -1.01 16.31 5.54
C HIS A 129 -0.06 17.44 5.11
N GLN A 130 1.05 17.64 5.84
CA GLN A 130 2.12 18.58 5.50
C GLN A 130 3.48 17.97 5.84
N TYR A 131 4.37 17.87 4.87
CA TYR A 131 5.69 17.25 5.02
C TYR A 131 6.68 17.74 3.95
N PRO A 132 8.02 17.63 4.18
CA PRO A 132 9.02 17.98 3.19
C PRO A 132 8.83 17.22 1.87
N ILE A 133 8.92 17.92 0.73
CA ILE A 133 8.80 17.29 -0.59
C ILE A 133 9.84 16.18 -0.79
N ALA A 134 10.98 16.27 -0.12
CA ALA A 134 12.02 15.25 -0.12
C ALA A 134 11.54 13.87 0.37
N ALA A 135 10.51 13.82 1.23
CA ALA A 135 9.91 12.57 1.70
C ALA A 135 9.20 11.77 0.58
N THR A 136 8.89 12.42 -0.56
CA THR A 136 8.30 11.73 -1.71
C THR A 136 9.32 10.95 -2.55
N LEU A 137 10.62 11.24 -2.42
CA LEU A 137 11.65 10.57 -3.21
C LEU A 137 11.76 9.06 -2.89
N PRO A 138 11.89 8.65 -1.62
CA PRO A 138 11.95 7.22 -1.31
C PRO A 138 10.65 6.49 -1.66
N MET A 139 9.49 7.14 -1.54
CA MET A 139 8.21 6.58 -1.98
C MET A 139 8.22 6.30 -3.48
N GLN A 140 8.67 7.26 -4.30
CA GLN A 140 8.76 7.07 -5.74
C GLN A 140 9.78 5.98 -6.11
N ALA A 141 10.94 5.94 -5.43
CA ALA A 141 11.94 4.90 -5.65
C ALA A 141 11.41 3.49 -5.32
N LEU A 142 10.67 3.35 -4.22
CA LEU A 142 10.01 2.10 -3.86
C LEU A 142 8.92 1.70 -4.88
N THR A 143 8.15 2.67 -5.36
CA THR A 143 7.13 2.45 -6.39
C THR A 143 7.75 1.92 -7.70
N GLU A 144 8.88 2.49 -8.13
CA GLU A 144 9.61 2.02 -9.32
C GLU A 144 10.20 0.61 -9.09
N LEU A 145 10.74 0.35 -7.90
CA LEU A 145 11.25 -0.98 -7.52
C LEU A 145 10.14 -2.03 -7.60
N ALA A 146 8.98 -1.75 -7.03
CA ALA A 146 7.83 -2.64 -7.04
C ALA A 146 7.28 -2.88 -8.46
N TYR A 147 7.18 -1.81 -9.26
CA TYR A 147 6.69 -1.92 -10.63
C TYR A 147 7.63 -2.74 -11.53
N ALA A 148 8.94 -2.64 -11.30
CA ALA A 148 9.96 -3.42 -12.03
C ALA A 148 10.16 -4.84 -11.48
N ALA A 149 9.53 -5.19 -10.35
CA ALA A 149 9.69 -6.49 -9.73
C ALA A 149 9.24 -7.64 -10.67
N PRO A 150 9.93 -8.79 -10.63
CA PRO A 150 9.59 -9.96 -11.44
C PRO A 150 8.38 -10.71 -10.86
N VAL A 151 7.21 -10.05 -10.86
CA VAL A 151 5.98 -10.55 -10.23
C VAL A 151 5.46 -11.84 -10.85
N GLU A 152 5.95 -12.23 -12.02
CA GLU A 152 5.72 -13.54 -12.64
C GLU A 152 6.29 -14.70 -11.81
N LYS A 153 7.22 -14.40 -10.90
CA LYS A 153 7.81 -15.37 -9.96
C LYS A 153 7.07 -15.43 -8.63
N ALA A 154 6.13 -14.53 -8.38
CA ALA A 154 5.36 -14.56 -7.14
C ALA A 154 4.56 -15.86 -7.04
N THR A 155 4.63 -16.51 -5.88
CA THR A 155 3.93 -17.77 -5.58
C THR A 155 2.78 -17.59 -4.59
N ILE A 156 2.61 -16.38 -4.07
CA ILE A 156 1.60 -16.05 -3.06
C ILE A 156 0.31 -15.62 -3.77
N PRO A 157 -0.85 -16.21 -3.46
CA PRO A 157 -2.13 -15.75 -3.97
C PRO A 157 -2.40 -14.28 -3.63
N ALA A 158 -2.99 -13.53 -4.55
CA ALA A 158 -3.19 -12.09 -4.42
C ALA A 158 -4.62 -11.66 -4.76
N LEU A 159 -5.15 -10.73 -3.96
CA LEU A 159 -6.40 -10.03 -4.23
C LEU A 159 -6.09 -8.54 -4.46
N PHE A 160 -6.42 -8.02 -5.64
CA PHE A 160 -6.21 -6.62 -5.99
C PHE A 160 -7.53 -5.85 -5.93
N ILE A 161 -7.72 -5.04 -4.88
CA ILE A 161 -8.89 -4.19 -4.68
C ILE A 161 -8.47 -2.75 -5.01
N PHE A 162 -9.12 -2.11 -5.95
CA PHE A 162 -8.75 -0.78 -6.43
C PHE A 162 -9.92 -0.10 -7.14
N SER A 163 -9.85 1.22 -7.32
CA SER A 163 -10.81 1.95 -8.15
C SER A 163 -10.18 2.38 -9.48
N ASP A 164 -10.88 2.18 -10.58
CA ASP A 164 -10.47 2.71 -11.88
C ASP A 164 -10.51 4.26 -11.91
N SER A 165 -11.28 4.86 -11.00
CA SER A 165 -11.40 6.31 -10.81
C SER A 165 -10.34 6.90 -9.88
N ASP A 166 -9.41 6.10 -9.34
CA ASP A 166 -8.34 6.57 -8.45
C ASP A 166 -7.57 7.73 -9.09
N LYS A 167 -7.45 8.86 -8.35
CA LYS A 167 -6.77 10.08 -8.81
C LYS A 167 -5.37 10.26 -8.25
N VAL A 168 -4.96 9.40 -7.33
CA VAL A 168 -3.67 9.46 -6.63
C VAL A 168 -2.66 8.52 -7.28
N VAL A 169 -3.04 7.26 -7.46
CA VAL A 169 -2.20 6.23 -8.09
C VAL A 169 -2.78 5.77 -9.43
N ARG A 170 -2.02 4.98 -10.17
CA ARG A 170 -2.35 4.52 -11.53
C ARG A 170 -3.02 3.14 -11.50
N PRO A 171 -4.34 3.04 -11.65
CA PRO A 171 -5.04 1.76 -11.67
C PRO A 171 -4.70 0.91 -12.91
N ASP A 172 -4.31 1.53 -14.02
CA ASP A 172 -3.81 0.83 -15.20
C ASP A 172 -2.56 0.00 -14.88
N ARG A 173 -1.65 0.50 -14.03
CA ARG A 173 -0.49 -0.25 -13.55
C ARG A 173 -0.88 -1.37 -12.57
N THR A 174 -1.92 -1.18 -11.78
CA THR A 174 -2.46 -2.26 -10.94
C THR A 174 -2.96 -3.42 -11.79
N ARG A 175 -3.67 -3.14 -12.87
CA ARG A 175 -4.12 -4.15 -13.83
C ARG A 175 -2.96 -4.84 -14.53
N GLU A 176 -1.92 -4.10 -14.90
CA GLU A 176 -0.72 -4.65 -15.53
C GLU A 176 0.03 -5.59 -14.58
N ILE A 177 0.30 -5.16 -13.32
CA ILE A 177 0.96 -6.00 -12.31
C ILE A 177 0.14 -7.26 -12.03
N ALA A 178 -1.17 -7.12 -11.84
CA ALA A 178 -2.05 -8.28 -11.64
C ALA A 178 -2.01 -9.24 -12.83
N GLY A 179 -2.06 -8.74 -14.06
CA GLY A 179 -1.99 -9.58 -15.27
C GLY A 179 -0.66 -10.31 -15.45
N ARG A 180 0.39 -9.88 -14.77
CA ARG A 180 1.72 -10.50 -14.73
C ARG A 180 1.94 -11.37 -13.49
N TRP A 181 1.03 -11.36 -12.52
CA TRP A 181 1.22 -12.04 -11.24
C TRP A 181 1.29 -13.56 -11.40
N GLY A 182 2.35 -14.19 -10.91
CA GLY A 182 2.64 -15.62 -11.15
C GLY A 182 1.76 -16.61 -10.40
N ALA A 183 1.09 -16.18 -9.33
CA ALA A 183 0.20 -17.02 -8.52
C ALA A 183 -1.29 -16.75 -8.85
N PRO A 184 -2.22 -17.59 -8.37
CA PRO A 184 -3.65 -17.29 -8.45
C PRO A 184 -3.97 -15.90 -7.91
N HIS A 185 -4.75 -15.13 -8.66
CA HIS A 185 -5.08 -13.77 -8.29
C HIS A 185 -6.46 -13.36 -8.78
N GLU A 186 -7.04 -12.37 -8.10
CA GLU A 186 -8.32 -11.79 -8.45
C GLU A 186 -8.21 -10.26 -8.48
N LEU A 187 -8.97 -9.64 -9.39
CA LEU A 187 -9.13 -8.20 -9.49
C LEU A 187 -10.55 -7.81 -9.05
N VAL A 188 -10.63 -6.87 -8.13
CA VAL A 188 -11.89 -6.34 -7.60
C VAL A 188 -11.91 -4.83 -7.80
N PRO A 189 -12.37 -4.34 -8.96
CA PRO A 189 -12.60 -2.92 -9.15
C PRO A 189 -13.75 -2.46 -8.24
N VAL A 190 -13.59 -1.28 -7.63
CA VAL A 190 -14.55 -0.69 -6.72
C VAL A 190 -14.98 0.67 -7.24
N ASP A 191 -16.27 0.85 -7.38
CA ASP A 191 -16.91 2.12 -7.73
C ASP A 191 -17.56 2.73 -6.48
N ASP A 192 -17.99 3.98 -6.57
CA ASP A 192 -18.74 4.71 -5.55
C ASP A 192 -18.08 4.69 -4.16
N THR A 193 -16.77 4.87 -4.13
CA THR A 193 -16.02 5.04 -2.88
C THR A 193 -16.40 6.36 -2.21
N GLY A 194 -16.33 6.43 -0.88
CA GLY A 194 -16.60 7.68 -0.15
C GLY A 194 -15.55 8.77 -0.38
N ASP A 195 -14.33 8.36 -0.74
CA ASP A 195 -13.23 9.28 -1.04
C ASP A 195 -13.41 9.94 -2.41
N VAL A 196 -13.38 11.27 -2.45
CA VAL A 196 -13.48 12.06 -3.70
C VAL A 196 -12.32 11.81 -4.67
N ASP A 197 -11.19 11.33 -4.17
CA ASP A 197 -10.04 10.94 -4.97
C ASP A 197 -10.03 9.44 -5.32
N SER A 198 -11.02 8.69 -4.82
CA SER A 198 -11.21 7.24 -5.05
C SER A 198 -9.96 6.40 -4.77
N HIS A 199 -9.10 6.87 -3.84
CA HIS A 199 -7.86 6.23 -3.45
C HIS A 199 -7.97 5.50 -2.11
N VAL A 200 -8.52 6.17 -1.08
CA VAL A 200 -8.80 5.57 0.22
C VAL A 200 -10.15 4.89 0.14
N ILE A 201 -10.19 3.69 -0.42
CA ILE A 201 -11.44 2.97 -0.75
C ILE A 201 -12.01 2.14 0.40
N ALA A 202 -11.38 2.16 1.57
CA ALA A 202 -11.86 1.55 2.81
C ALA A 202 -11.34 2.33 4.02
N GLY A 203 -12.07 2.29 5.11
CA GLY A 203 -11.75 2.93 6.38
C GLY A 203 -12.70 4.08 6.72
N ASP A 204 -12.96 4.26 8.01
CA ASP A 204 -13.98 5.17 8.55
C ASP A 204 -13.72 6.64 8.21
N ALA A 205 -12.45 7.00 7.95
CA ALA A 205 -12.09 8.38 7.69
C ALA A 205 -12.64 8.92 6.36
N LEU A 206 -12.55 8.15 5.29
CA LEU A 206 -12.88 8.64 3.94
C LEU A 206 -13.89 7.75 3.18
N SER A 207 -13.98 6.47 3.50
CA SER A 207 -14.85 5.52 2.79
C SER A 207 -15.58 4.54 3.72
N PRO A 208 -16.34 5.05 4.72
CA PRO A 208 -17.04 4.18 5.66
C PRO A 208 -18.07 3.26 4.99
N SER A 209 -18.68 3.70 3.88
CA SER A 209 -19.72 2.94 3.17
C SER A 209 -19.21 1.66 2.49
N THR A 210 -17.93 1.61 2.14
CA THR A 210 -17.33 0.46 1.45
C THR A 210 -16.53 -0.43 2.39
N THR A 211 -16.23 0.01 3.61
CA THR A 211 -15.35 -0.68 4.56
C THR A 211 -15.82 -2.10 4.86
N VAL A 212 -17.06 -2.27 5.30
CA VAL A 212 -17.62 -3.58 5.68
C VAL A 212 -17.64 -4.52 4.47
N VAL A 213 -18.12 -4.06 3.33
CA VAL A 213 -18.20 -4.88 2.11
C VAL A 213 -16.83 -5.37 1.65
N LEU A 214 -15.81 -4.52 1.73
CA LEU A 214 -14.45 -4.89 1.33
C LEU A 214 -13.79 -5.79 2.38
N ALA A 215 -14.04 -5.59 3.67
CA ALA A 215 -13.62 -6.50 4.72
C ALA A 215 -14.20 -7.92 4.51
N GLU A 216 -15.52 -8.03 4.31
CA GLU A 216 -16.19 -9.28 3.98
C GLU A 216 -15.61 -9.94 2.72
N ARG A 217 -15.32 -9.14 1.67
CA ARG A 217 -14.73 -9.65 0.43
C ARG A 217 -13.36 -10.28 0.67
N ILE A 218 -12.51 -9.65 1.50
CA ILE A 218 -11.20 -10.19 1.90
C ILE A 218 -11.39 -11.49 2.70
N VAL A 219 -12.30 -11.50 3.68
CA VAL A 219 -12.59 -12.66 4.52
C VAL A 219 -13.02 -13.87 3.68
N VAL A 220 -14.00 -13.68 2.79
CA VAL A 220 -14.50 -14.75 1.89
C VAL A 220 -13.37 -15.30 1.03
N TRP A 221 -12.54 -14.41 0.48
CA TRP A 221 -11.41 -14.82 -0.35
C TRP A 221 -10.36 -15.61 0.44
N VAL A 222 -9.99 -15.14 1.64
CA VAL A 222 -9.04 -15.85 2.51
C VAL A 222 -9.57 -17.21 2.93
N LYS A 223 -10.83 -17.31 3.35
CA LYS A 223 -11.47 -18.59 3.72
C LYS A 223 -11.45 -19.58 2.57
N ALA A 224 -11.74 -19.12 1.35
CA ALA A 224 -11.68 -19.98 0.15
C ALA A 224 -10.26 -20.53 -0.13
N LEU A 225 -9.22 -19.73 0.13
CA LEU A 225 -7.82 -20.16 -0.03
C LEU A 225 -7.36 -21.12 1.07
N THR A 226 -7.88 -20.97 2.28
CA THR A 226 -7.41 -21.69 3.47
C THR A 226 -8.25 -22.94 3.79
N GLY A 227 -9.38 -23.12 3.10
CA GLY A 227 -10.30 -24.23 3.31
C GLY A 227 -11.10 -24.12 4.60
N GLN A 228 -11.31 -22.91 5.10
CA GLN A 228 -12.12 -22.61 6.30
C GLN A 228 -13.56 -22.30 5.96
#